data_9190b15d9fce8a49f258379ab4f3008e
#
_entry.id   9190b15d9fce8a49f258379ab4f3008e
#
_cell.length_a   1.000
_cell.length_b   1.000
_cell.length_c   1.000
_cell.angle_alpha   90.00
_cell.angle_beta   90.00
_cell.angle_gamma   90.00
#
_symmetry.space_group_name_H-M   'P 1'
#
loop_
_entity.id
_entity.type
_entity.pdbx_description
1 polymer ?
#
loop_
_entity_poly.entity_id
_entity_poly.type
_entity_poly.pdbx_seq_one_letter_code
_entity_poly.pdbx_strand_id
1 'polypeptide(L)'
;MKKLENLIEDVYKPLEDLSNGIPLPITESALDETMEGLKGAILSWSNPTKRDSDFSLRMSNIGRPARQLWYQKRDTSSNTVDAISQIKFLYGHILEEIVLMLVRMAGHDVTDEQKEVKVDNITGHMDCKINGEVVDIKSASNFAFKKFQQGRLADDDPFGYLGQLAGYEEAEGTNNGGFLVINKESGELCLHRPEELDKPNIKNKINNLIASLDLDDKPERCYDPVPEGKKGNYKLPKSCAWCKYKFDCYNDANDGAGLRTFKYSNSLVYLTHVESEPQVEEIL
;
A
#
# COMPACT_ATOMS: atom_id res chain seq x y z
N MET A 1 -22.79 -20.29 -4.75
CA MET A 1 -21.51 -19.60 -4.50
C MET A 1 -21.82 -18.46 -3.54
N LYS A 2 -21.02 -18.28 -2.49
CA LYS A 2 -21.14 -17.12 -1.57
C LYS A 2 -20.85 -15.83 -2.33
N LYS A 3 -21.39 -14.71 -1.85
CA LYS A 3 -21.13 -13.39 -2.45
C LYS A 3 -20.00 -12.69 -1.69
N LEU A 4 -19.15 -12.00 -2.42
CA LEU A 4 -18.02 -11.27 -1.82
C LEU A 4 -18.49 -10.17 -0.84
N GLU A 5 -19.65 -9.56 -1.09
CA GLU A 5 -20.23 -8.53 -0.21
C GLU A 5 -20.50 -9.02 1.22
N ASN A 6 -20.75 -10.32 1.40
CA ASN A 6 -21.03 -10.93 2.71
C ASN A 6 -19.76 -11.43 3.40
N LEU A 7 -18.58 -11.28 2.79
CA LEU A 7 -17.33 -11.86 3.26
C LEU A 7 -17.03 -11.56 4.74
N ILE A 8 -17.17 -10.31 5.13
CA ILE A 8 -16.84 -9.88 6.51
C ILE A 8 -17.80 -10.52 7.53
N GLU A 9 -19.09 -10.51 7.24
CA GLU A 9 -20.10 -11.14 8.08
C GLU A 9 -19.89 -12.66 8.15
N ASP A 10 -19.63 -13.29 7.01
CA ASP A 10 -19.36 -14.73 6.91
C ASP A 10 -18.10 -15.16 7.68
N VAL A 11 -17.07 -14.28 7.77
CA VAL A 11 -15.87 -14.52 8.57
C VAL A 11 -16.13 -14.33 10.05
N TYR A 12 -16.87 -13.29 10.44
CA TYR A 12 -17.11 -12.99 11.85
C TYR A 12 -18.06 -13.98 12.53
N LYS A 13 -19.06 -14.46 11.79
CA LYS A 13 -20.06 -15.37 12.36
C LYS A 13 -19.48 -16.61 13.07
N PRO A 14 -18.57 -17.40 12.47
CA PRO A 14 -17.92 -18.52 13.18
C PRO A 14 -17.10 -18.09 14.38
N LEU A 15 -16.46 -16.90 14.33
CA LEU A 15 -15.67 -16.37 15.44
C LEU A 15 -16.54 -15.96 16.63
N GLU A 16 -17.73 -15.41 16.37
CA GLU A 16 -18.75 -15.14 17.41
C GLU A 16 -19.28 -16.45 17.99
N ASP A 17 -19.55 -17.44 17.15
CA ASP A 17 -20.00 -18.76 17.59
C ASP A 17 -18.95 -19.48 18.45
N LEU A 18 -17.65 -19.30 18.16
CA LEU A 18 -16.55 -19.78 19.01
C LEU A 18 -16.64 -19.21 20.44
N SER A 19 -16.98 -17.94 20.58
CA SER A 19 -17.17 -17.30 21.90
C SER A 19 -18.32 -17.94 22.70
N ASN A 20 -19.24 -18.63 22.03
CA ASN A 20 -20.32 -19.39 22.61
C ASN A 20 -20.01 -20.90 22.79
N GLY A 21 -18.73 -21.28 22.58
CA GLY A 21 -18.28 -22.67 22.74
C GLY A 21 -18.52 -23.56 21.51
N ILE A 22 -18.88 -22.99 20.36
CA ILE A 22 -19.02 -23.73 19.10
C ILE A 22 -17.65 -23.76 18.41
N PRO A 23 -17.09 -24.96 18.10
CA PRO A 23 -15.79 -25.04 17.45
C PRO A 23 -15.80 -24.39 16.05
N LEU A 24 -14.66 -23.77 15.68
CA LEU A 24 -14.49 -23.23 14.33
C LEU A 24 -14.54 -24.35 13.27
N PRO A 25 -15.19 -24.12 12.12
CA PRO A 25 -15.27 -25.08 11.04
C PRO A 25 -14.01 -25.11 10.16
N ILE A 26 -12.83 -25.16 10.79
CA ILE A 26 -11.56 -25.24 10.08
C ILE A 26 -11.37 -26.67 9.58
N THR A 27 -11.25 -26.84 8.27
CA THR A 27 -10.94 -28.14 7.67
C THR A 27 -9.45 -28.41 7.67
N GLU A 28 -9.07 -29.69 7.64
CA GLU A 28 -7.67 -30.10 7.56
C GLU A 28 -7.02 -29.54 6.28
N SER A 29 -7.73 -29.55 5.13
CA SER A 29 -7.26 -28.94 3.88
C SER A 29 -6.95 -27.44 4.02
N ALA A 30 -7.87 -26.67 4.62
CA ALA A 30 -7.65 -25.22 4.82
C ALA A 30 -6.45 -24.95 5.75
N LEU A 31 -6.22 -25.82 6.72
CA LEU A 31 -5.05 -25.72 7.60
C LEU A 31 -3.76 -26.04 6.86
N ASP A 32 -3.74 -27.13 6.06
CA ASP A 32 -2.59 -27.53 5.26
C ASP A 32 -2.20 -26.44 4.24
N GLU A 33 -3.17 -25.86 3.54
CA GLU A 33 -2.96 -24.74 2.62
C GLU A 33 -2.36 -23.52 3.33
N THR A 34 -2.91 -23.18 4.49
CA THR A 34 -2.39 -22.05 5.31
C THR A 34 -0.95 -22.31 5.78
N MET A 35 -0.65 -23.52 6.22
CA MET A 35 0.70 -23.87 6.66
C MET A 35 1.72 -23.84 5.52
N GLU A 36 1.33 -24.26 4.32
CA GLU A 36 2.20 -24.20 3.13
C GLU A 36 2.39 -22.74 2.69
N GLY A 37 1.33 -21.91 2.70
CA GLY A 37 1.40 -20.48 2.43
C GLY A 37 2.33 -19.76 3.41
N LEU A 38 2.16 -19.96 4.72
CA LEU A 38 3.04 -19.40 5.77
C LEU A 38 4.51 -19.81 5.57
N LYS A 39 4.74 -21.07 5.27
CA LYS A 39 6.10 -21.58 4.98
C LYS A 39 6.68 -20.89 3.74
N GLY A 40 5.91 -20.79 2.66
CA GLY A 40 6.31 -20.10 1.44
C GLY A 40 6.66 -18.62 1.69
N ALA A 41 5.81 -17.91 2.42
CA ALA A 41 6.00 -16.52 2.81
C ALA A 41 7.28 -16.30 3.61
N ILE A 42 7.53 -17.14 4.62
CA ILE A 42 8.74 -17.06 5.45
C ILE A 42 10.00 -17.37 4.63
N LEU A 43 9.97 -18.40 3.79
CA LEU A 43 11.09 -18.76 2.92
C LEU A 43 11.40 -17.67 1.91
N SER A 44 10.39 -17.08 1.28
CA SER A 44 10.56 -15.95 0.35
C SER A 44 11.13 -14.72 1.04
N TRP A 45 10.66 -14.39 2.23
CA TRP A 45 11.16 -13.27 3.03
C TRP A 45 12.61 -13.51 3.50
N SER A 46 12.95 -14.74 3.93
CA SER A 46 14.28 -15.07 4.45
C SER A 46 15.36 -15.19 3.39
N ASN A 47 14.97 -15.44 2.13
CA ASN A 47 15.87 -15.57 0.99
C ASN A 47 15.51 -14.56 -0.10
N PRO A 48 15.75 -13.26 0.14
CA PRO A 48 15.48 -12.26 -0.88
C PRO A 48 16.36 -12.57 -2.09
N THR A 49 15.73 -12.86 -3.22
CA THR A 49 16.43 -12.86 -4.51
C THR A 49 17.11 -11.52 -4.65
N LYS A 50 18.40 -11.50 -5.05
CA LYS A 50 19.06 -10.25 -5.44
C LYS A 50 18.16 -9.58 -6.47
N ARG A 51 17.42 -8.56 -6.04
CA ARG A 51 16.73 -7.71 -6.98
C ARG A 51 17.81 -7.02 -7.78
N ASP A 52 17.73 -7.14 -9.10
CA ASP A 52 18.59 -6.33 -9.95
C ASP A 52 18.55 -4.90 -9.41
N SER A 53 19.73 -4.28 -9.31
CA SER A 53 19.87 -2.92 -8.79
C SER A 53 19.08 -1.90 -9.60
N ASP A 54 18.64 -2.30 -10.79
CA ASP A 54 17.99 -1.44 -11.75
C ASP A 54 16.50 -1.27 -11.42
N PHE A 55 16.07 -0.02 -11.48
CA PHE A 55 14.67 0.33 -11.33
C PHE A 55 13.83 -0.32 -12.42
N SER A 56 12.71 -0.92 -12.04
CA SER A 56 11.69 -1.40 -12.97
C SER A 56 10.29 -1.00 -12.51
N LEU A 57 9.43 -0.67 -13.47
CA LEU A 57 8.00 -0.55 -13.22
C LEU A 57 7.40 -1.94 -13.00
N ARG A 58 6.56 -2.05 -11.96
CA ARG A 58 5.84 -3.27 -11.57
C ARG A 58 4.43 -2.89 -11.13
N MET A 59 3.50 -3.83 -11.11
CA MET A 59 2.13 -3.57 -10.63
C MET A 59 2.11 -2.93 -9.24
N SER A 60 3.01 -3.32 -8.34
CA SER A 60 3.11 -2.77 -6.98
C SER A 60 3.60 -1.32 -6.88
N ASN A 61 4.07 -0.72 -7.99
CA ASN A 61 4.54 0.67 -7.97
C ASN A 61 3.92 1.58 -9.03
N ILE A 62 3.20 1.05 -10.03
CA ILE A 62 2.59 1.88 -11.09
C ILE A 62 1.55 2.88 -10.57
N GLY A 63 0.98 2.62 -9.40
CA GLY A 63 0.06 3.55 -8.74
C GLY A 63 0.74 4.75 -8.09
N ARG A 64 2.05 4.68 -7.82
CA ARG A 64 2.79 5.71 -7.11
C ARG A 64 2.95 6.99 -7.92
N PRO A 65 3.18 8.13 -7.24
CA PRO A 65 3.41 9.41 -7.91
C PRO A 65 4.62 9.39 -8.85
N ALA A 66 4.46 9.98 -10.06
CA ALA A 66 5.47 9.97 -11.11
C ALA A 66 6.82 10.57 -10.66
N ARG A 67 6.81 11.70 -9.93
CA ARG A 67 8.03 12.34 -9.43
C ARG A 67 8.79 11.46 -8.43
N GLN A 68 8.08 10.70 -7.58
CA GLN A 68 8.71 9.75 -6.67
C GLN A 68 9.40 8.62 -7.43
N LEU A 69 8.74 8.08 -8.47
CA LEU A 69 9.31 7.03 -9.33
C LEU A 69 10.47 7.56 -10.18
N TRP A 70 10.41 8.82 -10.61
CA TRP A 70 11.48 9.49 -11.33
C TRP A 70 12.77 9.57 -10.50
N TYR A 71 12.67 9.96 -9.23
CA TYR A 71 13.80 9.93 -8.30
C TYR A 71 14.27 8.50 -8.05
N GLN A 72 13.34 7.55 -7.87
CA GLN A 72 13.69 6.16 -7.62
C GLN A 72 14.46 5.53 -8.78
N LYS A 73 14.11 5.87 -10.03
CA LYS A 73 14.81 5.41 -11.24
C LYS A 73 16.27 5.89 -11.30
N ARG A 74 16.54 7.06 -10.74
CA ARG A 74 17.86 7.73 -10.75
C ARG A 74 18.66 7.54 -9.48
N ASP A 75 18.06 6.92 -8.49
CA ASP A 75 18.70 6.68 -7.20
C ASP A 75 19.69 5.52 -7.30
N THR A 76 20.97 5.84 -7.26
CA THR A 76 22.07 4.86 -7.26
C THR A 76 22.49 4.43 -5.86
N SER A 77 21.86 4.97 -4.81
CA SER A 77 22.15 4.57 -3.43
C SER A 77 21.65 3.15 -3.17
N SER A 78 22.37 2.41 -2.31
CA SER A 78 21.90 1.09 -1.88
C SER A 78 20.59 1.23 -1.13
N ASN A 79 19.53 0.60 -1.65
CA ASN A 79 18.24 0.51 -0.98
C ASN A 79 18.31 -0.54 0.13
N THR A 80 19.04 -0.25 1.21
CA THR A 80 19.03 -1.11 2.39
C THR A 80 17.74 -0.84 3.17
N VAL A 81 16.94 -1.89 3.33
CA VAL A 81 15.76 -1.84 4.19
C VAL A 81 16.23 -2.08 5.62
N ASP A 82 15.85 -1.21 6.56
CA ASP A 82 16.20 -1.37 7.97
C ASP A 82 15.51 -2.59 8.60
N ALA A 83 16.08 -3.10 9.69
CA ALA A 83 15.60 -4.31 10.36
C ALA A 83 14.14 -4.21 10.84
N ILE A 84 13.70 -3.03 11.27
CA ILE A 84 12.31 -2.81 11.73
C ILE A 84 11.34 -2.93 10.54
N SER A 85 11.71 -2.39 9.40
CA SER A 85 10.92 -2.49 8.17
C SER A 85 10.87 -3.93 7.64
N GLN A 86 11.96 -4.70 7.79
CA GLN A 86 11.96 -6.13 7.45
C GLN A 86 10.94 -6.91 8.29
N ILE A 87 10.86 -6.65 9.59
CA ILE A 87 9.85 -7.28 10.47
C ILE A 87 8.43 -6.87 10.04
N LYS A 88 8.22 -5.62 9.65
CA LYS A 88 6.90 -5.16 9.15
C LYS A 88 6.48 -5.87 7.87
N PHE A 89 7.42 -6.16 6.98
CA PHE A 89 7.12 -6.95 5.77
C PHE A 89 6.73 -8.38 6.12
N LEU A 90 7.46 -9.02 7.04
CA LEU A 90 7.09 -10.34 7.52
C LEU A 90 5.68 -10.36 8.14
N TYR A 91 5.34 -9.34 8.95
CA TYR A 91 3.97 -9.22 9.49
C TYR A 91 2.92 -9.11 8.39
N GLY A 92 3.21 -8.38 7.31
CA GLY A 92 2.29 -8.28 6.17
C GLY A 92 1.98 -9.65 5.59
N HIS A 93 3.02 -10.41 5.27
CA HIS A 93 2.89 -11.76 4.70
C HIS A 93 2.16 -12.75 5.62
N ILE A 94 2.51 -12.75 6.92
CA ILE A 94 1.85 -13.65 7.89
C ILE A 94 0.36 -13.30 8.05
N LEU A 95 0.03 -12.00 8.11
CA LEU A 95 -1.36 -11.56 8.24
C LEU A 95 -2.19 -11.87 7.00
N GLU A 96 -1.59 -11.82 5.81
CA GLU A 96 -2.23 -12.24 4.56
C GLU A 96 -2.68 -13.70 4.65
N GLU A 97 -1.80 -14.62 5.03
CA GLU A 97 -2.10 -16.03 5.17
C GLU A 97 -3.17 -16.31 6.24
N ILE A 98 -3.13 -15.59 7.37
CA ILE A 98 -4.15 -15.67 8.41
C ILE A 98 -5.52 -15.24 7.87
N VAL A 99 -5.57 -14.14 7.12
CA VAL A 99 -6.81 -13.64 6.53
C VAL A 99 -7.35 -14.64 5.51
N LEU A 100 -6.50 -15.23 4.65
CA LEU A 100 -6.90 -16.27 3.70
C LEU A 100 -7.46 -17.52 4.40
N MET A 101 -6.85 -17.95 5.51
CA MET A 101 -7.39 -19.03 6.34
C MET A 101 -8.81 -18.71 6.83
N LEU A 102 -9.05 -17.50 7.32
CA LEU A 102 -10.36 -17.08 7.80
C LEU A 102 -11.40 -17.04 6.66
N VAL A 103 -11.00 -16.62 5.48
CA VAL A 103 -11.83 -16.61 4.26
C VAL A 103 -12.26 -18.03 3.87
N ARG A 104 -11.31 -18.96 3.85
CA ARG A 104 -11.58 -20.38 3.58
C ARG A 104 -12.47 -21.00 4.65
N MET A 105 -12.18 -20.75 5.94
CA MET A 105 -13.00 -21.20 7.07
C MET A 105 -14.45 -20.71 6.93
N ALA A 106 -14.64 -19.49 6.44
CA ALA A 106 -15.96 -18.94 6.16
C ALA A 106 -16.65 -19.55 4.92
N GLY A 107 -15.97 -20.47 4.23
CA GLY A 107 -16.52 -21.19 3.07
C GLY A 107 -16.55 -20.38 1.78
N HIS A 108 -15.68 -19.39 1.66
CA HIS A 108 -15.42 -18.72 0.39
C HIS A 108 -14.33 -19.45 -0.39
N ASP A 109 -14.45 -19.42 -1.72
CA ASP A 109 -13.48 -20.02 -2.63
C ASP A 109 -12.31 -19.06 -2.84
N VAL A 110 -11.07 -19.54 -2.59
CA VAL A 110 -9.82 -18.79 -2.78
C VAL A 110 -9.03 -19.47 -3.88
N THR A 111 -8.70 -18.74 -4.93
CA THR A 111 -7.97 -19.25 -6.11
C THR A 111 -6.95 -18.25 -6.61
N ASP A 112 -6.08 -18.67 -7.53
CA ASP A 112 -5.09 -17.83 -8.20
C ASP A 112 -4.15 -17.10 -7.22
N GLU A 113 -3.79 -17.73 -6.08
CA GLU A 113 -2.90 -17.13 -5.07
C GLU A 113 -1.52 -16.86 -5.67
N GLN A 114 -1.01 -15.64 -5.42
CA GLN A 114 0.29 -15.16 -5.90
C GLN A 114 0.50 -15.35 -7.41
N LYS A 115 -0.59 -15.36 -8.19
CA LYS A 115 -0.54 -15.52 -9.64
C LYS A 115 0.19 -14.36 -10.29
N GLU A 116 1.21 -14.68 -11.11
CA GLU A 116 1.83 -13.68 -11.95
C GLU A 116 0.86 -13.19 -13.03
N VAL A 117 0.72 -11.89 -13.13
CA VAL A 117 -0.12 -11.21 -14.11
C VAL A 117 0.66 -10.12 -14.83
N LYS A 118 0.19 -9.73 -16.02
CA LYS A 118 0.92 -8.79 -16.87
C LYS A 118 -0.03 -7.86 -17.63
N VAL A 119 0.32 -6.57 -17.64
CA VAL A 119 -0.26 -5.57 -18.56
C VAL A 119 0.89 -4.94 -19.34
N ASP A 120 0.87 -5.05 -20.66
CA ASP A 120 1.98 -4.69 -21.55
C ASP A 120 3.30 -5.35 -21.08
N ASN A 121 4.29 -4.55 -20.68
CA ASN A 121 5.58 -5.03 -20.15
C ASN A 121 5.66 -4.95 -18.62
N ILE A 122 4.57 -4.63 -17.94
CA ILE A 122 4.51 -4.49 -16.49
C ILE A 122 3.99 -5.79 -15.87
N THR A 123 4.79 -6.42 -15.04
CA THR A 123 4.43 -7.65 -14.32
C THR A 123 4.11 -7.36 -12.85
N GLY A 124 3.36 -8.26 -12.24
CA GLY A 124 3.08 -8.28 -10.81
C GLY A 124 2.52 -9.62 -10.40
N HIS A 125 2.41 -9.83 -9.09
CA HIS A 125 1.72 -10.97 -8.51
C HIS A 125 0.51 -10.44 -7.78
N MET A 126 -0.67 -10.89 -8.17
CA MET A 126 -1.89 -10.57 -7.45
C MET A 126 -2.02 -11.50 -6.24
N ASP A 127 -2.59 -11.00 -5.15
CA ASP A 127 -2.67 -11.80 -3.93
C ASP A 127 -3.58 -13.02 -4.15
N CYS A 128 -4.81 -12.82 -4.60
CA CYS A 128 -5.72 -13.93 -4.90
C CYS A 128 -6.97 -13.50 -5.68
N LYS A 129 -7.81 -14.50 -6.01
CA LYS A 129 -9.23 -14.30 -6.26
C LYS A 129 -10.05 -14.91 -5.13
N ILE A 130 -11.09 -14.20 -4.68
CA ILE A 130 -12.09 -14.71 -3.76
C ILE A 130 -13.43 -14.78 -4.50
N ASN A 131 -14.00 -15.97 -4.58
CA ASN A 131 -15.23 -16.25 -5.37
C ASN A 131 -15.13 -15.81 -6.84
N GLY A 132 -13.92 -15.82 -7.40
CA GLY A 132 -13.64 -15.42 -8.78
C GLY A 132 -13.37 -13.93 -8.98
N GLU A 133 -13.46 -13.09 -7.95
CA GLU A 133 -13.17 -11.67 -8.00
C GLU A 133 -11.74 -11.37 -7.51
N VAL A 134 -11.03 -10.44 -8.17
CA VAL A 134 -9.68 -10.03 -7.79
C VAL A 134 -9.71 -9.35 -6.43
N VAL A 135 -8.94 -9.86 -5.49
CA VAL A 135 -8.83 -9.30 -4.13
C VAL A 135 -7.37 -9.11 -3.76
N ASP A 136 -7.05 -7.90 -3.36
CA ASP A 136 -5.74 -7.51 -2.86
C ASP A 136 -5.83 -7.37 -1.33
N ILE A 137 -4.99 -8.10 -0.59
CA ILE A 137 -5.04 -8.18 0.87
C ILE A 137 -4.09 -7.16 1.48
N LYS A 138 -4.58 -6.35 2.40
CA LYS A 138 -3.77 -5.32 3.04
C LYS A 138 -3.80 -5.40 4.57
N SER A 139 -2.62 -5.35 5.18
CA SER A 139 -2.50 -5.11 6.63
C SER A 139 -2.29 -3.62 6.89
N ALA A 140 -3.19 -2.98 7.61
CA ALA A 140 -3.21 -1.54 7.79
C ALA A 140 -3.06 -1.12 9.26
N SER A 141 -2.45 0.05 9.51
CA SER A 141 -2.57 0.74 10.79
C SER A 141 -3.99 1.27 10.95
N ASN A 142 -4.40 1.56 12.18
CA ASN A 142 -5.74 2.10 12.46
C ASN A 142 -6.09 3.33 11.59
N PHE A 143 -5.12 4.22 11.35
CA PHE A 143 -5.33 5.39 10.48
C PHE A 143 -5.57 5.00 9.02
N ALA A 144 -4.77 4.09 8.47
CA ALA A 144 -4.91 3.65 7.08
C ALA A 144 -6.16 2.78 6.90
N PHE A 145 -6.48 1.91 7.87
CA PHE A 145 -7.68 1.08 7.87
C PHE A 145 -8.96 1.91 7.73
N LYS A 146 -9.06 3.03 8.47
CA LYS A 146 -10.21 3.93 8.38
C LYS A 146 -10.44 4.53 6.99
N LYS A 147 -9.39 4.73 6.18
CA LYS A 147 -9.56 5.18 4.79
C LYS A 147 -10.28 4.13 3.94
N PHE A 148 -9.89 2.86 4.06
CA PHE A 148 -10.57 1.77 3.37
C PHE A 148 -12.01 1.59 3.87
N GLN A 149 -12.20 1.53 5.18
CA GLN A 149 -13.51 1.35 5.82
C GLN A 149 -14.51 2.45 5.45
N GLN A 150 -14.04 3.68 5.28
CA GLN A 150 -14.85 4.84 4.93
C GLN A 150 -14.96 5.11 3.42
N GLY A 151 -14.36 4.27 2.57
CA GLY A 151 -14.35 4.49 1.12
C GLY A 151 -13.54 5.72 0.68
N ARG A 152 -12.56 6.14 1.45
CA ARG A 152 -11.80 7.38 1.22
C ARG A 152 -10.37 7.16 0.76
N LEU A 153 -10.10 6.00 0.15
CA LEU A 153 -8.77 5.70 -0.36
C LEU A 153 -8.37 6.65 -1.49
N ALA A 154 -9.32 7.02 -2.36
CA ALA A 154 -9.09 7.94 -3.47
C ALA A 154 -8.67 9.35 -3.04
N ASP A 155 -9.05 9.81 -1.84
CA ASP A 155 -8.66 11.11 -1.32
C ASP A 155 -7.14 11.22 -1.06
N ASP A 156 -6.47 10.12 -0.71
CA ASP A 156 -5.04 10.09 -0.36
C ASP A 156 -4.49 8.66 -0.47
N ASP A 157 -3.99 8.30 -1.65
CA ASP A 157 -3.37 7.00 -1.97
C ASP A 157 -1.88 7.15 -2.32
N PRO A 158 -1.01 7.48 -1.35
CA PRO A 158 0.42 7.68 -1.61
C PRO A 158 1.17 6.40 -1.98
N PHE A 159 0.58 5.24 -1.72
CA PHE A 159 1.16 3.94 -2.06
C PHE A 159 0.74 3.45 -3.45
N GLY A 160 -0.31 4.05 -4.04
CA GLY A 160 -0.80 3.71 -5.36
C GLY A 160 -1.61 2.41 -5.43
N TYR A 161 -2.32 2.07 -4.35
CA TYR A 161 -3.12 0.86 -4.27
C TYR A 161 -4.21 0.78 -5.34
N LEU A 162 -4.88 1.91 -5.64
CA LEU A 162 -5.89 1.97 -6.70
C LEU A 162 -5.29 1.64 -8.07
N GLY A 163 -4.08 2.13 -8.34
CA GLY A 163 -3.37 1.80 -9.59
C GLY A 163 -2.92 0.33 -9.63
N GLN A 164 -2.51 -0.24 -8.50
CA GLN A 164 -2.15 -1.65 -8.39
C GLN A 164 -3.37 -2.55 -8.67
N LEU A 165 -4.50 -2.29 -8.01
CA LEU A 165 -5.74 -3.03 -8.21
C LEU A 165 -6.22 -2.92 -9.67
N ALA A 166 -6.25 -1.71 -10.24
CA ALA A 166 -6.62 -1.50 -11.64
C ALA A 166 -5.72 -2.27 -12.61
N GLY A 167 -4.43 -2.42 -12.28
CA GLY A 167 -3.49 -3.25 -13.05
C GLY A 167 -3.85 -4.74 -13.00
N TYR A 168 -4.21 -5.25 -11.83
CA TYR A 168 -4.64 -6.64 -11.69
C TYR A 168 -5.97 -6.90 -12.41
N GLU A 169 -6.92 -5.99 -12.27
CA GLU A 169 -8.21 -6.05 -12.96
C GLU A 169 -8.06 -6.03 -14.49
N GLU A 170 -7.23 -5.16 -15.03
CA GLU A 170 -6.94 -5.09 -16.47
C GLU A 170 -6.32 -6.40 -16.97
N ALA A 171 -5.37 -6.98 -16.21
CA ALA A 171 -4.72 -8.23 -16.57
C ALA A 171 -5.70 -9.42 -16.57
N GLU A 172 -6.69 -9.41 -15.68
CA GLU A 172 -7.70 -10.47 -15.55
C GLU A 172 -9.00 -10.17 -16.35
N GLY A 173 -9.09 -9.03 -17.02
CA GLY A 173 -10.26 -8.64 -17.82
C GLY A 173 -11.52 -8.36 -16.99
N THR A 174 -11.34 -7.82 -15.77
CA THR A 174 -12.43 -7.49 -14.84
C THR A 174 -12.37 -6.04 -14.40
N ASN A 175 -13.35 -5.56 -13.62
CA ASN A 175 -13.37 -4.23 -13.02
C ASN A 175 -14.03 -4.21 -11.63
N ASN A 176 -14.28 -5.38 -11.05
CA ASN A 176 -15.05 -5.55 -9.81
C ASN A 176 -14.21 -6.02 -8.63
N GLY A 177 -12.90 -5.83 -8.68
CA GLY A 177 -11.99 -6.19 -7.62
C GLY A 177 -12.12 -5.33 -6.36
N GLY A 178 -11.41 -5.71 -5.31
CA GLY A 178 -11.46 -5.02 -4.04
C GLY A 178 -10.24 -5.27 -3.15
N PHE A 179 -10.24 -4.59 -2.02
CA PHE A 179 -9.26 -4.74 -0.95
C PHE A 179 -9.91 -5.42 0.25
N LEU A 180 -9.35 -6.54 0.67
CA LEU A 180 -9.66 -7.13 1.96
C LEU A 180 -8.60 -6.65 2.96
N VAL A 181 -9.02 -5.85 3.94
CA VAL A 181 -8.07 -5.15 4.81
C VAL A 181 -8.22 -5.60 6.25
N ILE A 182 -7.09 -5.96 6.87
CA ILE A 182 -7.02 -6.21 8.31
C ILE A 182 -6.37 -5.03 9.03
N ASN A 183 -7.05 -4.52 10.05
CA ASN A 183 -6.46 -3.58 11.00
C ASN A 183 -5.52 -4.34 11.94
N LYS A 184 -4.22 -4.18 11.76
CA LYS A 184 -3.20 -4.91 12.54
C LYS A 184 -3.13 -4.52 14.03
N GLU A 185 -3.85 -3.47 14.44
CA GLU A 185 -3.91 -3.00 15.82
C GLU A 185 -5.14 -3.53 16.56
N SER A 186 -6.29 -3.61 15.87
CA SER A 186 -7.57 -4.04 16.47
C SER A 186 -8.03 -5.43 16.05
N GLY A 187 -7.53 -5.98 14.94
CA GLY A 187 -8.02 -7.23 14.34
C GLY A 187 -9.28 -7.05 13.50
N GLU A 188 -9.81 -5.83 13.35
CA GLU A 188 -10.97 -5.58 12.49
C GLU A 188 -10.67 -5.85 11.03
N LEU A 189 -11.67 -6.39 10.33
CA LEU A 189 -11.64 -6.59 8.88
C LEU A 189 -12.61 -5.62 8.18
N CYS A 190 -12.25 -5.17 7.00
CA CYS A 190 -13.19 -4.53 6.08
C CYS A 190 -12.93 -4.94 4.64
N LEU A 191 -13.98 -4.96 3.84
CA LEU A 191 -13.90 -5.10 2.39
C LEU A 191 -14.18 -3.72 1.78
N HIS A 192 -13.21 -3.19 1.03
CA HIS A 192 -13.35 -1.94 0.28
C HIS A 192 -13.35 -2.25 -1.21
N ARG A 193 -14.43 -1.89 -1.89
CA ARG A 193 -14.56 -2.00 -3.35
C ARG A 193 -14.58 -0.57 -3.90
N PRO A 194 -13.47 -0.10 -4.51
CA PRO A 194 -13.42 1.23 -5.11
C PRO A 194 -14.42 1.35 -6.26
N GLU A 195 -15.00 2.53 -6.41
CA GLU A 195 -15.80 2.83 -7.59
C GLU A 195 -14.90 2.87 -8.84
N GLU A 196 -15.49 2.59 -10.00
CA GLU A 196 -14.76 2.59 -11.29
C GLU A 196 -14.07 3.94 -11.55
N LEU A 197 -14.72 5.05 -11.15
CA LEU A 197 -14.19 6.41 -11.33
C LEU A 197 -12.98 6.72 -10.43
N ASP A 198 -12.81 6.00 -9.33
CA ASP A 198 -11.66 6.15 -8.44
C ASP A 198 -10.41 5.45 -8.97
N LYS A 199 -10.59 4.53 -9.89
CA LYS A 199 -9.51 3.73 -10.47
C LYS A 199 -8.95 4.40 -11.73
N PRO A 200 -7.62 4.50 -11.88
CA PRO A 200 -7.04 5.06 -13.10
C PRO A 200 -7.21 4.12 -14.30
N ASN A 201 -7.37 4.69 -15.50
CA ASN A 201 -7.14 3.89 -16.71
C ASN A 201 -5.66 3.48 -16.75
N ILE A 202 -5.43 2.19 -16.54
CA ILE A 202 -4.08 1.71 -16.25
C ILE A 202 -3.14 1.75 -17.46
N LYS A 203 -3.63 1.51 -18.67
CA LYS A 203 -2.80 1.60 -19.88
C LYS A 203 -2.34 3.04 -20.12
N ASN A 204 -3.25 4.00 -19.99
CA ASN A 204 -2.89 5.41 -20.11
C ASN A 204 -1.90 5.83 -19.01
N LYS A 205 -2.11 5.35 -17.78
CA LYS A 205 -1.21 5.63 -16.65
C LYS A 205 0.18 5.05 -16.89
N ILE A 206 0.30 3.82 -17.35
CA ILE A 206 1.58 3.16 -17.69
C ILE A 206 2.31 3.98 -18.78
N ASN A 207 1.63 4.32 -19.86
CA ASN A 207 2.23 5.08 -20.96
C ASN A 207 2.72 6.46 -20.49
N ASN A 208 1.92 7.18 -19.70
CA ASN A 208 2.29 8.48 -19.14
C ASN A 208 3.47 8.37 -18.17
N LEU A 209 3.52 7.31 -17.35
CA LEU A 209 4.64 7.06 -16.45
C LEU A 209 5.93 6.79 -17.24
N ILE A 210 5.90 5.90 -18.23
CA ILE A 210 7.07 5.59 -19.06
C ILE A 210 7.59 6.88 -19.68
N ALA A 211 6.73 7.66 -20.35
CA ALA A 211 7.09 8.93 -20.95
C ALA A 211 7.71 9.92 -19.93
N SER A 212 7.09 10.06 -18.75
CA SER A 212 7.59 10.98 -17.71
C SER A 212 8.91 10.53 -17.10
N LEU A 213 9.13 9.22 -16.97
CA LEU A 213 10.35 8.68 -16.38
C LEU A 213 11.57 8.73 -17.30
N ASP A 214 11.36 8.87 -18.61
CA ASP A 214 12.41 9.00 -19.63
C ASP A 214 12.86 10.46 -19.83
N LEU A 215 12.10 11.44 -19.32
CA LEU A 215 12.50 12.84 -19.38
C LEU A 215 13.62 13.14 -18.37
N ASP A 216 14.52 14.03 -18.76
CA ASP A 216 15.56 14.55 -17.85
C ASP A 216 14.96 15.49 -16.80
N ASP A 217 13.94 16.23 -17.17
CA ASP A 217 13.24 17.14 -16.27
C ASP A 217 12.36 16.39 -15.27
N LYS A 218 12.38 16.87 -14.03
CA LYS A 218 11.56 16.30 -12.94
C LYS A 218 10.08 16.49 -13.25
N PRO A 219 9.23 15.46 -13.16
CA PRO A 219 7.77 15.64 -13.17
C PRO A 219 7.32 16.64 -12.09
N GLU A 220 6.13 17.20 -12.23
CA GLU A 220 5.56 18.11 -11.23
C GLU A 220 5.51 17.47 -9.83
N ARG A 221 5.48 18.30 -8.78
CA ARG A 221 5.34 17.82 -7.41
C ARG A 221 4.04 17.06 -7.24
N CYS A 222 4.11 15.99 -6.46
CA CYS A 222 2.97 15.07 -6.29
C CYS A 222 1.86 15.68 -5.43
N TYR A 223 2.24 16.56 -4.50
CA TYR A 223 1.34 17.17 -3.52
C TYR A 223 1.84 18.58 -3.17
N ASP A 224 0.89 19.49 -2.96
CA ASP A 224 1.18 20.84 -2.50
C ASP A 224 1.48 20.90 -1.00
N PRO A 225 2.33 21.82 -0.56
CA PRO A 225 2.49 22.11 0.87
C PRO A 225 1.17 22.52 1.51
N VAL A 226 1.01 22.16 2.78
CA VAL A 226 -0.18 22.47 3.56
C VAL A 226 0.13 23.49 4.66
N PRO A 227 -0.82 24.34 5.08
CA PRO A 227 -0.59 25.29 6.17
C PRO A 227 -0.15 24.59 7.47
N GLU A 228 0.84 25.17 8.14
CA GLU A 228 1.27 24.78 9.48
C GLU A 228 0.78 25.83 10.48
N GLY A 229 -0.30 25.51 11.20
CA GLY A 229 -0.94 26.43 12.13
C GLY A 229 -1.58 27.65 11.43
N LYS A 230 -1.54 28.82 12.13
CA LYS A 230 -2.20 30.06 11.67
C LYS A 230 -1.22 31.22 11.41
N LYS A 231 0.08 30.95 11.47
CA LYS A 231 1.13 31.99 11.45
C LYS A 231 1.83 32.12 10.08
N GLY A 232 1.24 31.60 9.00
CA GLY A 232 1.77 31.71 7.64
C GLY A 232 2.79 30.64 7.25
N ASN A 233 3.20 29.76 8.15
CA ASN A 233 4.10 28.68 7.83
C ASN A 233 3.42 27.61 6.96
N TYR A 234 4.20 26.96 6.07
CA TYR A 234 3.76 25.83 5.28
C TYR A 234 4.68 24.64 5.53
N LYS A 235 4.08 23.44 5.55
CA LYS A 235 4.79 22.17 5.77
C LYS A 235 4.49 21.16 4.70
N LEU A 236 5.31 20.12 4.63
CA LEU A 236 5.03 18.95 3.81
C LEU A 236 3.72 18.28 4.25
N PRO A 237 2.87 17.86 3.30
CA PRO A 237 1.77 16.96 3.60
C PRO A 237 2.31 15.62 4.12
N LYS A 238 1.47 14.86 4.80
CA LYS A 238 1.87 13.60 5.45
C LYS A 238 2.53 12.62 4.48
N SER A 239 1.99 12.53 3.27
CA SER A 239 2.51 11.64 2.21
C SER A 239 3.93 11.99 1.79
N CYS A 240 4.28 13.28 1.74
CA CYS A 240 5.64 13.74 1.45
C CYS A 240 6.59 13.60 2.65
N ALA A 241 6.09 13.72 3.88
CA ALA A 241 6.92 13.63 5.09
C ALA A 241 7.64 12.26 5.20
N TRP A 242 7.04 11.20 4.69
CA TRP A 242 7.61 9.85 4.65
C TRP A 242 8.40 9.52 3.38
N CYS A 243 8.40 10.42 2.39
CA CYS A 243 9.13 10.20 1.15
C CYS A 243 10.63 10.28 1.37
N LYS A 244 11.39 9.29 0.86
CA LYS A 244 12.86 9.27 0.90
C LYS A 244 13.45 10.50 0.23
N TYR A 245 12.82 10.98 -0.83
CA TYR A 245 13.31 12.05 -1.71
C TYR A 245 12.83 13.45 -1.34
N LYS A 246 12.25 13.65 -0.14
CA LYS A 246 11.66 14.92 0.25
C LYS A 246 12.63 16.09 0.20
N PHE A 247 13.88 15.89 0.62
CA PHE A 247 14.90 16.95 0.62
C PHE A 247 15.32 17.33 -0.80
N ASP A 248 15.54 16.37 -1.68
CA ASP A 248 15.86 16.63 -3.10
C ASP A 248 14.67 17.23 -3.86
N CYS A 249 13.47 16.81 -3.49
CA CYS A 249 12.22 17.28 -4.09
C CYS A 249 11.91 18.75 -3.74
N TYR A 250 12.30 19.20 -2.55
CA TYR A 250 12.04 20.53 -2.01
C TYR A 250 13.33 21.28 -1.69
N ASN A 251 14.39 21.07 -2.49
CA ASN A 251 15.67 21.76 -2.33
C ASN A 251 15.58 23.28 -2.58
N ASP A 252 14.53 23.73 -3.25
CA ASP A 252 14.19 25.14 -3.52
C ASP A 252 13.28 25.78 -2.45
N ALA A 253 12.84 25.01 -1.44
CA ALA A 253 12.03 25.51 -0.33
C ALA A 253 12.81 26.59 0.49
N ASN A 254 12.08 27.45 1.23
CA ASN A 254 12.65 28.51 2.04
C ASN A 254 13.67 29.36 1.25
N ASP A 255 13.27 29.86 0.08
CA ASP A 255 14.08 30.69 -0.82
C ASP A 255 15.42 30.02 -1.26
N GLY A 256 15.39 28.70 -1.45
CA GLY A 256 16.55 27.91 -1.88
C GLY A 256 17.40 27.34 -0.74
N ALA A 257 17.02 27.58 0.52
CA ALA A 257 17.70 26.99 1.68
C ALA A 257 17.31 25.51 1.91
N GLY A 258 16.28 25.01 1.21
CA GLY A 258 15.75 23.67 1.38
C GLY A 258 14.70 23.53 2.49
N LEU A 259 14.36 22.32 2.84
CA LEU A 259 13.43 22.03 3.94
C LEU A 259 14.07 22.33 5.29
N ARG A 260 13.33 23.03 6.15
CA ARG A 260 13.71 23.19 7.56
C ARG A 260 12.95 22.16 8.41
N THR A 261 13.66 21.45 9.29
CA THR A 261 13.10 20.34 10.07
C THR A 261 12.98 20.75 11.53
N PHE A 262 11.78 20.63 12.09
CA PHE A 262 11.50 20.98 13.48
C PHE A 262 10.97 19.78 14.27
N LYS A 263 11.42 19.62 15.51
CA LYS A 263 11.03 18.53 16.39
C LYS A 263 9.86 18.95 17.29
N TYR A 264 8.67 18.58 16.88
CA TYR A 264 7.48 18.68 17.73
C TYR A 264 7.41 17.48 18.69
N SER A 265 6.57 17.56 19.72
CA SER A 265 6.51 16.55 20.79
C SER A 265 6.37 15.10 20.27
N ASN A 266 5.63 14.88 19.17
CA ASN A 266 5.31 13.54 18.68
C ASN A 266 5.83 13.25 17.26
N SER A 267 6.47 14.22 16.60
CA SER A 267 6.88 14.04 15.19
C SER A 267 7.87 15.10 14.73
N LEU A 268 8.62 14.78 13.67
CA LEU A 268 9.35 15.76 12.89
C LEU A 268 8.40 16.44 11.91
N VAL A 269 8.48 17.74 11.79
CA VAL A 269 7.74 18.56 10.84
C VAL A 269 8.72 19.22 9.89
N TYR A 270 8.46 19.10 8.60
CA TYR A 270 9.31 19.63 7.53
C TYR A 270 8.64 20.86 6.94
N LEU A 271 9.20 22.05 7.20
CA LEU A 271 8.65 23.31 6.71
C LEU A 271 9.23 23.66 5.34
N THR A 272 8.32 23.96 4.41
CA THR A 272 8.64 24.43 3.06
C THR A 272 8.70 25.95 2.99
N HIS A 273 8.06 26.61 3.94
CA HIS A 273 8.08 28.07 4.11
C HIS A 273 7.93 28.41 5.59
N VAL A 274 8.80 29.29 6.09
CA VAL A 274 8.79 29.79 7.49
C VAL A 274 8.56 31.28 7.47
N GLU A 275 7.33 31.70 7.76
CA GLU A 275 6.97 33.11 8.01
C GLU A 275 7.21 33.49 9.46
N SER A 276 6.90 32.57 10.38
CA SER A 276 7.09 32.76 11.81
C SER A 276 7.88 31.61 12.40
N GLU A 277 8.98 31.93 13.07
CA GLU A 277 9.89 30.94 13.66
C GLU A 277 9.18 30.06 14.69
N PRO A 278 9.19 28.71 14.52
CA PRO A 278 8.64 27.80 15.52
C PRO A 278 9.41 27.88 16.85
N GLN A 279 8.69 27.78 17.96
CA GLN A 279 9.28 27.80 19.33
C GLN A 279 9.64 26.37 19.78
N VAL A 280 10.25 25.58 18.89
CA VAL A 280 10.70 24.20 19.12
C VAL A 280 12.06 23.99 18.47
N GLU A 281 12.75 22.92 18.86
CA GLU A 281 14.10 22.60 18.38
C GLU A 281 14.10 22.39 16.85
N GLU A 282 14.99 23.10 16.17
CA GLU A 282 15.31 22.82 14.77
C GLU A 282 16.39 21.73 14.70
N ILE A 283 16.14 20.72 13.88
CA ILE A 283 17.07 19.62 13.61
C ILE A 283 17.82 19.96 12.32
N LEU A 284 19.13 20.15 12.41
CA LEU A 284 20.02 20.45 11.29
C LEU A 284 20.39 19.17 10.53
#